data_cbfed91a837a60dfb92bd204fdb023c7
#
_entry.id   cbfed91a837a60dfb92bd204fdb023c7
#
_cell.length_a   1.000
_cell.length_b   1.000
_cell.length_c   1.000
_cell.angle_alpha   90.00
_cell.angle_beta   90.00
_cell.angle_gamma   90.00
#
_symmetry.space_group_name_H-M   'P 1'
#
loop_
_entity.id
_entity.type
_entity.pdbx_description
1 polymer ?
#
loop_
_entity_poly.entity_id
_entity_poly.type
_entity_poly.pdbx_seq_one_letter_code
_entity_poly.pdbx_strand_id
1 'polypeptide(L)'
;TIPNSVTSIGEEAFSSCSSLQSITIPNSVKSIGDKAFSGCKSLQSVTIPNSVTKIGDYAFSWCKSLQSITIPNSVRNIGNHAFLGCNICFFICNSTYFQNDDVCLFNKDKTAIVSRIKDCVNYIIPNSVTKIGNRVFEQCESLQSVTIPNSVTSIEDGAFIECESLQSVTIPNSVTSIENSAFCLCYSLQSVTIPNSVTSIGNSAFYLCYSLQSVTIPNSVTSIGDHAFEQCKSLQSVTIPNSVTSIGDGAFSSCRSLQSVTIPNSVTKIGNRVFEQCESLQSITIPNFVTSIGEEAFSSCRSLQSVTIPNSVTKIGDYAFWLCTHLDEPSRLRLEELNYWQI
;
A
#
# COMPACT_ATOMS: atom_id res chain seq x y z
N THR A 1 3.24 -27.22 -28.61
CA THR A 1 4.65 -27.55 -28.24
C THR A 1 5.60 -26.51 -28.78
N ILE A 2 6.57 -26.11 -27.98
CA ILE A 2 7.65 -25.18 -28.37
C ILE A 2 8.69 -26.00 -29.15
N PRO A 3 9.10 -25.58 -30.38
CA PRO A 3 10.11 -26.29 -31.16
C PRO A 3 11.49 -26.31 -30.49
N ASN A 4 12.27 -27.38 -30.74
CA ASN A 4 13.63 -27.49 -30.19
C ASN A 4 14.65 -26.49 -30.75
N SER A 5 14.30 -25.74 -31.79
CA SER A 5 15.10 -24.63 -32.31
C SER A 5 15.00 -23.33 -31.48
N VAL A 6 13.99 -23.24 -30.57
CA VAL A 6 13.78 -22.06 -29.75
C VAL A 6 14.79 -22.04 -28.62
N THR A 7 15.54 -20.93 -28.50
CA THR A 7 16.58 -20.73 -27.49
C THR A 7 16.18 -19.79 -26.37
N SER A 8 15.07 -19.05 -26.53
CA SER A 8 14.51 -18.16 -25.51
C SER A 8 12.99 -18.05 -25.65
N ILE A 9 12.30 -17.91 -24.51
CA ILE A 9 10.89 -17.51 -24.49
C ILE A 9 10.91 -15.99 -24.23
N GLY A 10 10.35 -15.22 -25.18
CA GLY A 10 10.36 -13.76 -25.13
C GLY A 10 9.45 -13.18 -24.04
N GLU A 11 9.53 -11.87 -23.87
CA GLU A 11 8.61 -11.11 -23.01
C GLU A 11 7.16 -11.35 -23.45
N GLU A 12 6.27 -11.61 -22.49
CA GLU A 12 4.83 -11.79 -22.65
C GLU A 12 4.40 -12.89 -23.66
N ALA A 13 5.33 -13.77 -24.11
CA ALA A 13 5.11 -14.73 -25.21
C ALA A 13 3.85 -15.61 -25.02
N PHE A 14 3.45 -15.93 -23.79
CA PHE A 14 2.23 -16.66 -23.42
C PHE A 14 1.40 -15.91 -22.38
N SER A 15 1.58 -14.60 -22.28
CA SER A 15 0.84 -13.79 -21.31
C SER A 15 -0.67 -13.93 -21.53
N SER A 16 -1.42 -14.08 -20.43
CA SER A 16 -2.88 -14.22 -20.44
C SER A 16 -3.44 -15.41 -21.25
N CYS A 17 -2.62 -16.42 -21.53
CA CYS A 17 -3.08 -17.68 -22.08
C CYS A 17 -3.85 -18.46 -21.01
N SER A 18 -5.04 -17.98 -20.65
CA SER A 18 -5.83 -18.45 -19.50
C SER A 18 -6.25 -19.91 -19.58
N SER A 19 -6.37 -20.47 -20.78
CA SER A 19 -6.73 -21.89 -21.02
C SER A 19 -5.54 -22.84 -21.10
N LEU A 20 -4.29 -22.33 -21.02
CA LEU A 20 -3.08 -23.14 -21.08
C LEU A 20 -2.95 -24.00 -19.81
N GLN A 21 -3.10 -25.31 -19.93
CA GLN A 21 -3.05 -26.24 -18.80
C GLN A 21 -1.64 -26.79 -18.54
N SER A 22 -0.86 -27.00 -19.58
CA SER A 22 0.51 -27.49 -19.48
C SER A 22 1.35 -27.02 -20.66
N ILE A 23 2.66 -26.89 -20.45
CA ILE A 23 3.60 -26.56 -21.49
C ILE A 23 4.93 -27.27 -21.23
N THR A 24 5.54 -27.77 -22.28
CA THR A 24 6.88 -28.33 -22.24
C THR A 24 7.87 -27.31 -22.80
N ILE A 25 8.83 -26.93 -21.98
CA ILE A 25 9.94 -26.04 -22.37
C ILE A 25 11.10 -26.92 -22.82
N PRO A 26 11.57 -26.79 -24.07
CA PRO A 26 12.64 -27.64 -24.58
C PRO A 26 14.01 -27.30 -23.97
N ASN A 27 14.93 -28.27 -23.98
CA ASN A 27 16.30 -28.13 -23.43
C ASN A 27 17.19 -27.14 -24.20
N SER A 28 16.72 -26.58 -25.31
CA SER A 28 17.37 -25.49 -26.05
C SER A 28 17.19 -24.12 -25.40
N VAL A 29 16.12 -23.95 -24.59
CA VAL A 29 15.76 -22.66 -23.98
C VAL A 29 16.73 -22.30 -22.85
N LYS A 30 17.31 -21.10 -22.93
CA LYS A 30 18.26 -20.54 -21.95
C LYS A 30 17.63 -19.50 -21.02
N SER A 31 16.55 -18.85 -21.48
CA SER A 31 15.87 -17.80 -20.68
C SER A 31 14.36 -17.81 -20.91
N ILE A 32 13.66 -17.47 -19.83
CA ILE A 32 12.23 -17.18 -19.81
C ILE A 32 12.12 -15.67 -19.55
N GLY A 33 11.49 -14.95 -20.48
CA GLY A 33 11.35 -13.49 -20.45
C GLY A 33 10.38 -12.98 -19.40
N ASP A 34 10.31 -11.66 -19.28
CA ASP A 34 9.42 -10.98 -18.34
C ASP A 34 7.96 -11.27 -18.73
N LYS A 35 7.12 -11.53 -17.73
CA LYS A 35 5.70 -11.87 -17.90
C LYS A 35 5.41 -13.02 -18.88
N ALA A 36 6.39 -13.83 -19.25
CA ALA A 36 6.26 -14.82 -20.33
C ALA A 36 5.05 -15.76 -20.18
N PHE A 37 4.65 -16.11 -18.96
CA PHE A 37 3.46 -16.92 -18.65
C PHE A 37 2.52 -16.20 -17.66
N SER A 38 2.63 -14.89 -17.53
CA SER A 38 1.78 -14.12 -16.62
C SER A 38 0.30 -14.33 -16.96
N GLY A 39 -0.54 -14.60 -15.96
CA GLY A 39 -1.97 -14.77 -16.15
C GLY A 39 -2.40 -16.09 -16.84
N CYS A 40 -1.50 -17.06 -16.95
CA CYS A 40 -1.85 -18.43 -17.39
C CYS A 40 -2.64 -19.14 -16.27
N LYS A 41 -3.90 -18.73 -16.04
CA LYS A 41 -4.70 -19.12 -14.87
C LYS A 41 -4.92 -20.62 -14.72
N SER A 42 -4.94 -21.38 -15.83
CA SER A 42 -5.16 -22.83 -15.84
C SER A 42 -3.88 -23.67 -15.85
N LEU A 43 -2.69 -23.03 -15.87
CA LEU A 43 -1.41 -23.74 -15.89
C LEU A 43 -1.18 -24.46 -14.57
N GLN A 44 -1.19 -25.81 -14.59
CA GLN A 44 -1.10 -26.65 -13.39
C GLN A 44 0.35 -27.01 -13.02
N SER A 45 1.19 -27.19 -14.03
CA SER A 45 2.59 -27.53 -13.84
C SER A 45 3.44 -27.05 -15.00
N VAL A 46 4.70 -26.74 -14.71
CA VAL A 46 5.71 -26.43 -15.72
C VAL A 46 7.03 -27.03 -15.29
N THR A 47 7.71 -27.69 -16.25
CA THR A 47 9.06 -28.18 -16.03
C THR A 47 10.05 -27.18 -16.62
N ILE A 48 10.90 -26.60 -15.77
CA ILE A 48 11.98 -25.72 -16.18
C ILE A 48 13.21 -26.58 -16.44
N PRO A 49 13.74 -26.64 -17.68
CA PRO A 49 14.87 -27.51 -17.99
C PRO A 49 16.20 -26.94 -17.43
N ASN A 50 17.18 -27.83 -17.22
CA ASN A 50 18.52 -27.47 -16.73
C ASN A 50 19.34 -26.54 -17.68
N SER A 51 18.80 -26.22 -18.83
CA SER A 51 19.36 -25.22 -19.75
C SER A 51 19.03 -23.78 -19.38
N VAL A 52 17.95 -23.57 -18.62
CA VAL A 52 17.46 -22.22 -18.25
C VAL A 52 18.36 -21.64 -17.14
N THR A 53 18.85 -20.43 -17.38
CA THR A 53 19.71 -19.68 -16.46
C THR A 53 19.04 -18.43 -15.91
N LYS A 54 17.98 -17.92 -16.59
CA LYS A 54 17.25 -16.71 -16.22
C LYS A 54 15.73 -16.93 -16.32
N ILE A 55 15.01 -16.49 -15.29
CA ILE A 55 13.55 -16.32 -15.24
C ILE A 55 13.30 -14.82 -15.02
N GLY A 56 12.49 -14.18 -15.88
CA GLY A 56 12.22 -12.76 -15.87
C GLY A 56 11.25 -12.30 -14.79
N ASP A 57 11.04 -11.00 -14.73
CA ASP A 57 10.07 -10.37 -13.80
C ASP A 57 8.64 -10.82 -14.14
N TYR A 58 7.86 -11.13 -13.12
CA TYR A 58 6.45 -11.58 -13.28
C TYR A 58 6.29 -12.80 -14.20
N ALA A 59 7.33 -13.58 -14.47
CA ALA A 59 7.32 -14.62 -15.52
C ALA A 59 6.17 -15.64 -15.39
N PHE A 60 5.77 -16.00 -14.17
CA PHE A 60 4.66 -16.90 -13.87
C PHE A 60 3.60 -16.24 -12.96
N SER A 61 3.58 -14.90 -12.88
CA SER A 61 2.63 -14.22 -12.01
C SER A 61 1.18 -14.57 -12.40
N TRP A 62 0.31 -14.67 -11.39
CA TRP A 62 -1.13 -14.98 -11.57
C TRP A 62 -1.42 -16.33 -12.23
N CYS A 63 -0.48 -17.28 -12.21
CA CYS A 63 -0.73 -18.67 -12.55
C CYS A 63 -1.46 -19.35 -11.39
N LYS A 64 -2.74 -19.03 -11.17
CA LYS A 64 -3.52 -19.42 -9.98
C LYS A 64 -3.65 -20.94 -9.78
N SER A 65 -3.56 -21.72 -10.85
CA SER A 65 -3.63 -23.19 -10.80
C SER A 65 -2.27 -23.87 -10.70
N LEU A 66 -1.16 -23.12 -10.69
CA LEU A 66 0.19 -23.69 -10.63
C LEU A 66 0.46 -24.28 -9.24
N GLN A 67 0.42 -25.61 -9.15
CA GLN A 67 0.57 -26.33 -7.89
C GLN A 67 2.00 -26.76 -7.60
N SER A 68 2.81 -26.98 -8.63
CA SER A 68 4.17 -27.44 -8.46
C SER A 68 5.13 -26.80 -9.45
N ILE A 69 6.32 -26.46 -8.98
CA ILE A 69 7.43 -25.98 -9.80
C ILE A 69 8.77 -26.40 -9.17
N THR A 70 9.72 -26.74 -10.01
CA THR A 70 11.10 -26.98 -9.62
C THR A 70 12.02 -25.97 -10.28
N ILE A 71 12.77 -25.24 -9.49
CA ILE A 71 13.82 -24.33 -9.97
C ILE A 71 15.12 -25.12 -10.05
N PRO A 72 15.67 -25.35 -11.26
CA PRO A 72 16.86 -26.14 -11.46
C PRO A 72 18.13 -25.43 -10.99
N ASN A 73 19.19 -26.19 -10.76
CA ASN A 73 20.49 -25.68 -10.32
C ASN A 73 21.15 -24.69 -11.32
N SER A 74 20.75 -24.72 -12.59
CA SER A 74 21.23 -23.81 -13.63
C SER A 74 20.72 -22.38 -13.47
N VAL A 75 19.58 -22.15 -12.79
CA VAL A 75 18.97 -20.82 -12.67
C VAL A 75 19.79 -19.96 -11.71
N ARG A 76 20.29 -18.85 -12.23
CA ARG A 76 21.11 -17.86 -11.50
C ARG A 76 20.38 -16.55 -11.23
N ASN A 77 19.36 -16.24 -12.06
CA ASN A 77 18.56 -15.02 -11.94
C ASN A 77 17.08 -15.38 -11.97
N ILE A 78 16.36 -14.89 -10.97
CA ILE A 78 14.90 -14.88 -10.91
C ILE A 78 14.48 -13.43 -10.70
N GLY A 79 13.65 -12.93 -11.58
CA GLY A 79 13.12 -11.58 -11.54
C GLY A 79 12.12 -11.38 -10.38
N ASN A 80 11.86 -10.11 -10.10
CA ASN A 80 10.92 -9.73 -9.05
C ASN A 80 9.51 -10.26 -9.38
N HIS A 81 8.80 -10.69 -8.34
CA HIS A 81 7.40 -11.14 -8.47
C HIS A 81 7.19 -12.28 -9.49
N ALA A 82 8.23 -13.05 -9.77
CA ALA A 82 8.15 -14.12 -10.77
C ALA A 82 6.99 -15.10 -10.53
N PHE A 83 6.55 -15.29 -9.26
CA PHE A 83 5.47 -16.17 -8.84
C PHE A 83 4.35 -15.46 -8.10
N LEU A 84 4.24 -14.14 -8.24
CA LEU A 84 3.21 -13.35 -7.57
C LEU A 84 1.80 -13.85 -7.94
N GLY A 85 0.91 -13.94 -6.96
CA GLY A 85 -0.48 -14.40 -7.19
C GLY A 85 -0.61 -15.89 -7.54
N CYS A 86 0.50 -16.66 -7.43
CA CYS A 86 0.46 -18.12 -7.43
C CYS A 86 0.11 -18.66 -6.05
N ASN A 87 -0.33 -19.92 -5.98
CA ASN A 87 -0.51 -20.67 -4.74
C ASN A 87 0.16 -22.04 -4.85
N ILE A 88 1.50 -22.01 -4.88
CA ILE A 88 2.32 -23.19 -5.19
C ILE A 88 2.48 -24.07 -3.95
N CYS A 89 1.92 -25.27 -3.99
CA CYS A 89 2.01 -26.21 -2.86
C CYS A 89 3.37 -26.93 -2.78
N PHE A 90 3.99 -27.18 -3.92
CA PHE A 90 5.26 -27.91 -4.01
C PHE A 90 6.29 -27.06 -4.78
N PHE A 91 6.95 -26.15 -4.05
CA PHE A 91 8.04 -25.34 -4.58
C PHE A 91 9.39 -25.97 -4.19
N ILE A 92 10.16 -26.42 -5.19
CA ILE A 92 11.47 -27.02 -4.99
C ILE A 92 12.54 -26.11 -5.59
N CYS A 93 13.43 -25.60 -4.77
CA CYS A 93 14.57 -24.80 -5.21
C CYS A 93 15.87 -25.58 -5.14
N ASN A 94 16.39 -26.01 -6.28
CA ASN A 94 17.70 -26.68 -6.39
C ASN A 94 18.83 -25.68 -6.70
N SER A 95 18.49 -24.41 -6.93
CA SER A 95 19.48 -23.37 -7.21
C SER A 95 20.28 -23.00 -5.97
N THR A 96 21.58 -22.83 -6.10
CA THR A 96 22.46 -22.33 -5.03
C THR A 96 22.42 -20.81 -4.86
N TYR A 97 21.67 -20.10 -5.72
CA TYR A 97 21.53 -18.65 -5.69
C TYR A 97 20.28 -18.17 -4.97
N PHE A 98 19.38 -19.11 -4.60
CA PHE A 98 18.11 -18.82 -3.95
C PHE A 98 17.84 -19.80 -2.81
N GLN A 99 16.98 -19.38 -1.89
CA GLN A 99 16.43 -20.23 -0.83
C GLN A 99 14.93 -19.95 -0.74
N ASN A 100 14.16 -20.87 -0.23
CA ASN A 100 12.74 -20.66 0.03
C ASN A 100 12.35 -21.20 1.42
N ASP A 101 11.28 -20.66 1.96
CA ASP A 101 10.43 -21.31 2.94
C ASP A 101 9.10 -21.71 2.28
N ASP A 102 8.07 -21.99 3.09
CA ASP A 102 6.76 -22.41 2.57
C ASP A 102 5.99 -21.28 1.89
N VAL A 103 6.37 -20.03 2.10
CA VAL A 103 5.62 -18.84 1.65
C VAL A 103 6.40 -18.00 0.66
N CYS A 104 7.70 -17.85 0.84
CA CYS A 104 8.53 -16.92 0.09
C CYS A 104 9.78 -17.57 -0.50
N LEU A 105 10.17 -17.02 -1.66
CA LEU A 105 11.48 -17.23 -2.29
C LEU A 105 12.39 -16.05 -1.91
N PHE A 106 13.61 -16.36 -1.49
CA PHE A 106 14.61 -15.39 -1.06
C PHE A 106 15.85 -15.44 -1.97
N ASN A 107 16.63 -14.36 -1.94
CA ASN A 107 18.00 -14.41 -2.40
C ASN A 107 18.82 -15.40 -1.52
N LYS A 108 20.05 -15.71 -1.97
CA LYS A 108 20.93 -16.69 -1.33
C LYS A 108 21.12 -16.47 0.17
N ASP A 109 21.27 -15.22 0.60
CA ASP A 109 21.59 -14.86 1.98
C ASP A 109 20.33 -14.59 2.84
N LYS A 110 19.14 -14.83 2.28
CA LYS A 110 17.83 -14.52 2.87
C LYS A 110 17.67 -13.08 3.36
N THR A 111 18.38 -12.14 2.76
CA THR A 111 18.29 -10.71 3.12
C THR A 111 17.18 -9.98 2.37
N ALA A 112 16.71 -10.54 1.26
CA ALA A 112 15.63 -9.99 0.45
C ALA A 112 14.65 -11.07 0.00
N ILE A 113 13.36 -10.75 0.01
CA ILE A 113 12.30 -11.57 -0.57
C ILE A 113 12.26 -11.26 -2.07
N VAL A 114 12.44 -12.26 -2.90
CA VAL A 114 12.40 -12.17 -4.37
C VAL A 114 10.97 -12.27 -4.89
N SER A 115 10.20 -13.19 -4.31
CA SER A 115 8.79 -13.39 -4.67
C SER A 115 8.05 -14.15 -3.58
N ARG A 116 6.78 -13.82 -3.37
CA ARG A 116 5.86 -14.70 -2.68
C ARG A 116 5.51 -15.86 -3.61
N ILE A 117 5.43 -17.08 -3.08
CA ILE A 117 5.16 -18.33 -3.82
C ILE A 117 3.84 -18.98 -3.41
N LYS A 118 3.34 -18.67 -2.21
CA LYS A 118 2.11 -19.23 -1.66
C LYS A 118 1.39 -18.21 -0.80
N ASP A 119 0.07 -18.28 -0.76
CA ASP A 119 -0.74 -17.51 0.19
C ASP A 119 -0.69 -18.12 1.60
N CYS A 120 -0.89 -17.31 2.63
CA CYS A 120 -0.81 -17.74 4.02
C CYS A 120 -1.70 -16.87 4.91
N VAL A 121 -2.11 -17.43 6.06
CA VAL A 121 -2.94 -16.72 7.05
C VAL A 121 -2.07 -15.87 7.99
N ASN A 122 -0.95 -16.44 8.43
CA ASN A 122 0.00 -15.77 9.31
C ASN A 122 1.41 -15.98 8.77
N TYR A 123 2.22 -14.92 8.79
CA TYR A 123 3.59 -15.03 8.32
C TYR A 123 4.57 -14.31 9.25
N ILE A 124 5.68 -14.99 9.56
CA ILE A 124 6.79 -14.42 10.30
C ILE A 124 7.94 -14.21 9.31
N ILE A 125 8.24 -12.96 9.00
CA ILE A 125 9.36 -12.61 8.12
C ILE A 125 10.66 -12.97 8.83
N PRO A 126 11.59 -13.70 8.17
CA PRO A 126 12.87 -14.10 8.78
C PRO A 126 13.72 -12.91 9.24
N ASN A 127 14.42 -13.07 10.37
CA ASN A 127 15.28 -12.03 10.96
C ASN A 127 16.47 -11.62 10.08
N SER A 128 16.76 -12.35 9.02
CA SER A 128 17.79 -11.99 8.04
C SER A 128 17.30 -10.97 6.99
N VAL A 129 15.97 -10.83 6.82
CA VAL A 129 15.38 -9.90 5.84
C VAL A 129 15.59 -8.47 6.33
N THR A 130 16.17 -7.64 5.46
CA THR A 130 16.48 -6.24 5.76
C THR A 130 15.52 -5.25 5.09
N LYS A 131 14.72 -5.73 4.10
CA LYS A 131 13.85 -4.91 3.28
C LYS A 131 12.66 -5.71 2.79
N ILE A 132 11.46 -5.14 2.89
CA ILE A 132 10.25 -5.66 2.25
C ILE A 132 10.07 -4.87 0.96
N GLY A 133 10.34 -5.53 -0.17
CA GLY A 133 10.35 -4.89 -1.49
C GLY A 133 8.96 -4.50 -1.99
N ASN A 134 8.95 -3.79 -3.13
CA ASN A 134 7.71 -3.34 -3.76
C ASN A 134 6.77 -4.52 -4.00
N ARG A 135 5.50 -4.39 -3.58
CA ARG A 135 4.40 -5.33 -3.88
C ARG A 135 4.65 -6.81 -3.51
N VAL A 136 5.61 -7.11 -2.63
CA VAL A 136 5.99 -8.50 -2.29
C VAL A 136 4.82 -9.32 -1.77
N PHE A 137 3.94 -8.71 -0.94
CA PHE A 137 2.73 -9.33 -0.41
C PHE A 137 1.45 -8.84 -1.10
N GLU A 138 1.57 -8.25 -2.30
CA GLU A 138 0.39 -7.81 -3.07
C GLU A 138 -0.64 -8.92 -3.19
N GLN A 139 -1.92 -8.59 -2.91
CA GLN A 139 -3.05 -9.52 -2.96
C GLN A 139 -2.84 -10.82 -2.15
N CYS A 140 -2.22 -10.68 -0.97
CA CYS A 140 -2.25 -11.72 0.05
C CYS A 140 -3.62 -11.73 0.72
N GLU A 141 -4.66 -12.18 0.00
CA GLU A 141 -6.05 -12.07 0.42
C GLU A 141 -6.33 -12.76 1.77
N SER A 142 -5.61 -13.85 2.08
CA SER A 142 -5.78 -14.63 3.32
C SER A 142 -4.95 -14.15 4.50
N LEU A 143 -3.98 -13.23 4.30
CA LEU A 143 -3.03 -12.81 5.34
C LEU A 143 -3.74 -12.01 6.42
N GLN A 144 -3.85 -12.57 7.63
CA GLN A 144 -4.46 -11.92 8.79
C GLN A 144 -3.44 -11.24 9.70
N SER A 145 -2.24 -11.80 9.79
CA SER A 145 -1.15 -11.20 10.57
C SER A 145 0.21 -11.39 9.93
N VAL A 146 1.08 -10.40 10.12
CA VAL A 146 2.48 -10.45 9.71
C VAL A 146 3.37 -9.95 10.84
N THR A 147 4.44 -10.70 11.15
CA THR A 147 5.48 -10.25 12.07
C THR A 147 6.65 -9.70 11.25
N ILE A 148 6.94 -8.42 11.41
CA ILE A 148 8.06 -7.73 10.74
C ILE A 148 9.20 -7.63 11.74
N PRO A 149 10.39 -8.22 11.48
CA PRO A 149 11.51 -8.22 12.40
C PRO A 149 12.26 -6.87 12.44
N ASN A 150 13.00 -6.62 13.51
CA ASN A 150 13.80 -5.41 13.68
C ASN A 150 14.99 -5.28 12.70
N SER A 151 15.25 -6.29 11.89
CA SER A 151 16.21 -6.21 10.77
C SER A 151 15.69 -5.43 9.57
N VAL A 152 14.35 -5.30 9.43
CA VAL A 152 13.72 -4.58 8.32
C VAL A 152 13.84 -3.08 8.54
N THR A 153 14.46 -2.39 7.57
CA THR A 153 14.68 -0.93 7.60
C THR A 153 13.75 -0.16 6.65
N SER A 154 13.13 -0.84 5.67
CA SER A 154 12.18 -0.24 4.74
C SER A 154 11.03 -1.16 4.38
N ILE A 155 9.84 -0.56 4.24
CA ILE A 155 8.62 -1.16 3.69
C ILE A 155 8.29 -0.34 2.45
N GLU A 156 8.47 -0.95 1.27
CA GLU A 156 8.42 -0.23 -0.01
C GLU A 156 7.02 -0.12 -0.60
N ASP A 157 6.94 0.52 -1.78
CA ASP A 157 5.68 0.84 -2.46
C ASP A 157 4.80 -0.41 -2.60
N GLY A 158 3.56 -0.30 -2.09
CA GLY A 158 2.55 -1.33 -2.19
C GLY A 158 2.93 -2.66 -1.53
N ALA A 159 3.90 -2.70 -0.60
CA ALA A 159 4.43 -3.95 -0.03
C ALA A 159 3.34 -4.92 0.46
N PHE A 160 2.23 -4.40 1.01
CA PHE A 160 1.05 -5.15 1.48
C PHE A 160 -0.25 -4.67 0.81
N ILE A 161 -0.16 -4.11 -0.40
CA ILE A 161 -1.35 -3.65 -1.12
C ILE A 161 -2.34 -4.80 -1.33
N GLU A 162 -3.64 -4.54 -1.11
CA GLU A 162 -4.71 -5.53 -1.27
C GLU A 162 -4.57 -6.77 -0.35
N CYS A 163 -3.91 -6.64 0.81
CA CYS A 163 -3.98 -7.64 1.88
C CYS A 163 -5.31 -7.49 2.62
N GLU A 164 -6.41 -7.89 1.99
CA GLU A 164 -7.78 -7.57 2.42
C GLU A 164 -8.13 -8.10 3.83
N SER A 165 -7.54 -9.22 4.24
CA SER A 165 -7.78 -9.85 5.55
C SER A 165 -6.83 -9.40 6.65
N LEU A 166 -5.82 -8.54 6.37
CA LEU A 166 -4.81 -8.12 7.36
C LEU A 166 -5.49 -7.28 8.45
N GLN A 167 -5.41 -7.75 9.70
CA GLN A 167 -6.13 -7.14 10.83
C GLN A 167 -5.28 -6.15 11.61
N SER A 168 -4.00 -6.44 11.76
CA SER A 168 -3.08 -5.57 12.47
C SER A 168 -1.66 -5.70 11.96
N VAL A 169 -0.88 -4.63 12.10
CA VAL A 169 0.55 -4.64 11.80
C VAL A 169 1.30 -3.81 12.83
N THR A 170 2.41 -4.36 13.32
CA THR A 170 3.37 -3.62 14.13
C THR A 170 4.60 -3.34 13.28
N ILE A 171 4.86 -2.07 13.01
CA ILE A 171 6.03 -1.62 12.25
C ILE A 171 7.20 -1.50 13.24
N PRO A 172 8.35 -2.15 13.01
CA PRO A 172 9.48 -2.12 13.93
C PRO A 172 10.22 -0.76 13.94
N ASN A 173 10.92 -0.49 15.04
CA ASN A 173 11.68 0.77 15.23
C ASN A 173 12.87 0.97 14.27
N SER A 174 13.17 -0.02 13.45
CA SER A 174 14.18 0.06 12.39
C SER A 174 13.66 0.72 11.10
N VAL A 175 12.33 0.78 10.92
CA VAL A 175 11.71 1.37 9.72
C VAL A 175 11.67 2.88 9.85
N THR A 176 12.14 3.59 8.83
CA THR A 176 12.24 5.06 8.81
C THR A 176 11.19 5.74 7.93
N SER A 177 10.56 5.00 7.02
CA SER A 177 9.48 5.49 6.14
C SER A 177 8.45 4.42 5.86
N ILE A 178 7.21 4.85 5.64
CA ILE A 178 6.14 4.03 5.06
C ILE A 178 5.92 4.58 3.67
N GLU A 179 6.25 3.77 2.65
CA GLU A 179 6.22 4.21 1.27
C GLU A 179 4.79 4.22 0.68
N ASN A 180 4.67 4.67 -0.58
CA ASN A 180 3.37 4.84 -1.22
C ASN A 180 2.58 3.53 -1.27
N SER A 181 1.30 3.60 -0.99
CA SER A 181 0.36 2.47 -1.06
C SER A 181 0.76 1.25 -0.22
N ALA A 182 1.69 1.37 0.74
CA ALA A 182 2.27 0.23 1.46
C ALA A 182 1.21 -0.70 2.09
N PHE A 183 0.09 -0.16 2.59
CA PHE A 183 -1.06 -0.88 3.15
C PHE A 183 -2.38 -0.47 2.48
N CYS A 184 -2.32 -0.01 1.23
CA CYS A 184 -3.50 0.37 0.45
C CYS A 184 -4.43 -0.85 0.27
N LEU A 185 -5.76 -0.64 0.37
CA LEU A 185 -6.77 -1.69 0.22
C LEU A 185 -6.69 -2.82 1.28
N CYS A 186 -6.09 -2.57 2.43
CA CYS A 186 -6.14 -3.48 3.59
C CYS A 186 -7.48 -3.27 4.33
N TYR A 187 -8.59 -3.74 3.76
CA TYR A 187 -9.95 -3.46 4.24
C TYR A 187 -10.21 -3.83 5.70
N SER A 188 -9.58 -4.91 6.17
CA SER A 188 -9.76 -5.43 7.53
C SER A 188 -8.79 -4.85 8.55
N LEU A 189 -7.87 -3.95 8.16
CA LEU A 189 -6.84 -3.41 9.06
C LEU A 189 -7.49 -2.53 10.12
N GLN A 190 -7.50 -3.00 11.38
CA GLN A 190 -8.13 -2.32 12.51
C GLN A 190 -7.17 -1.40 13.26
N SER A 191 -5.90 -1.78 13.30
CA SER A 191 -4.88 -1.01 14.01
C SER A 191 -3.52 -1.11 13.35
N VAL A 192 -2.75 -0.02 13.43
CA VAL A 192 -1.36 0.04 13.04
C VAL A 192 -0.54 0.77 14.10
N THR A 193 0.60 0.20 14.48
CA THR A 193 1.56 0.89 15.34
C THR A 193 2.68 1.45 14.48
N ILE A 194 2.76 2.79 14.39
CA ILE A 194 3.81 3.51 13.66
C ILE A 194 4.88 3.93 14.69
N PRO A 195 6.13 3.50 14.53
CA PRO A 195 7.20 3.81 15.50
C PRO A 195 7.76 5.22 15.35
N ASN A 196 8.42 5.71 16.40
CA ASN A 196 9.09 7.04 16.41
C ASN A 196 10.28 7.15 15.43
N SER A 197 10.65 6.11 14.74
CA SER A 197 11.66 6.13 13.66
C SER A 197 11.10 6.62 12.33
N VAL A 198 9.78 6.53 12.12
CA VAL A 198 9.13 6.90 10.86
C VAL A 198 9.06 8.42 10.76
N THR A 199 9.59 8.97 9.66
CA THR A 199 9.64 10.41 9.37
C THR A 199 8.63 10.86 8.32
N SER A 200 8.11 9.94 7.51
CA SER A 200 7.12 10.23 6.47
C SER A 200 6.13 9.10 6.27
N ILE A 201 4.90 9.46 5.91
CA ILE A 201 3.84 8.54 5.49
C ILE A 201 3.56 8.88 4.03
N GLY A 202 3.74 7.89 3.14
CA GLY A 202 3.63 8.03 1.69
C GLY A 202 2.19 8.24 1.19
N ASN A 203 2.08 8.54 -0.10
CA ASN A 203 0.79 8.71 -0.76
C ASN A 203 -0.01 7.41 -0.71
N SER A 204 -1.30 7.51 -0.39
CA SER A 204 -2.22 6.38 -0.31
C SER A 204 -1.77 5.24 0.61
N ALA A 205 -0.86 5.50 1.57
CA ALA A 205 -0.23 4.45 2.38
C ALA A 205 -1.26 3.56 3.11
N PHE A 206 -2.39 4.12 3.55
CA PHE A 206 -3.52 3.44 4.20
C PHE A 206 -4.84 3.72 3.48
N TYR A 207 -4.80 4.01 2.17
CA TYR A 207 -5.99 4.24 1.36
C TYR A 207 -6.93 3.04 1.41
N LEU A 208 -8.24 3.30 1.65
CA LEU A 208 -9.28 2.25 1.75
C LEU A 208 -9.08 1.25 2.91
N CYS A 209 -8.34 1.59 3.98
CA CYS A 209 -8.33 0.82 5.21
C CYS A 209 -9.65 1.04 5.99
N TYR A 210 -10.75 0.48 5.48
CA TYR A 210 -12.11 0.74 5.98
C TYR A 210 -12.29 0.51 7.49
N SER A 211 -11.59 -0.49 8.03
CA SER A 211 -11.74 -0.93 9.43
C SER A 211 -10.81 -0.21 10.40
N LEU A 212 -9.91 0.68 9.92
CA LEU A 212 -8.93 1.36 10.77
C LEU A 212 -9.65 2.32 11.74
N GLN A 213 -9.60 1.99 13.03
CA GLN A 213 -10.36 2.71 14.07
C GLN A 213 -9.57 3.88 14.67
N SER A 214 -8.25 3.69 14.78
CA SER A 214 -7.36 4.70 15.35
C SER A 214 -5.96 4.58 14.76
N VAL A 215 -5.28 5.71 14.68
CA VAL A 215 -3.85 5.78 14.32
C VAL A 215 -3.18 6.83 15.17
N THR A 216 -2.01 6.50 15.72
CA THR A 216 -1.15 7.47 16.38
C THR A 216 -0.02 7.82 15.42
N ILE A 217 0.04 9.07 15.00
CA ILE A 217 1.13 9.61 14.17
C ILE A 217 2.23 10.10 15.11
N PRO A 218 3.44 9.53 15.06
CA PRO A 218 4.51 9.88 15.99
C PRO A 218 5.11 11.28 15.72
N ASN A 219 5.74 11.87 16.75
CA ASN A 219 6.36 13.20 16.66
C ASN A 219 7.58 13.28 15.72
N SER A 220 8.00 12.17 15.13
CA SER A 220 9.04 12.11 14.09
C SER A 220 8.51 12.40 12.69
N VAL A 221 7.19 12.22 12.47
CA VAL A 221 6.58 12.41 11.14
C VAL A 221 6.51 13.88 10.80
N THR A 222 7.07 14.26 9.65
CA THR A 222 7.10 15.63 9.14
C THR A 222 6.12 15.87 7.99
N SER A 223 5.70 14.80 7.30
CA SER A 223 4.77 14.87 6.17
C SER A 223 3.82 13.67 6.11
N ILE A 224 2.58 13.96 5.71
CA ILE A 224 1.54 12.99 5.39
C ILE A 224 1.22 13.16 3.91
N GLY A 225 1.32 12.10 3.12
CA GLY A 225 1.14 12.11 1.67
C GLY A 225 -0.32 12.29 1.23
N ASP A 226 -0.50 12.48 -0.08
CA ASP A 226 -1.81 12.59 -0.69
C ASP A 226 -2.61 11.29 -0.48
N HIS A 227 -3.89 11.42 -0.14
CA HIS A 227 -4.80 10.28 0.06
C HIS A 227 -4.34 9.26 1.12
N ALA A 228 -3.40 9.62 2.02
CA ALA A 228 -2.72 8.68 2.91
C ALA A 228 -3.69 7.86 3.78
N PHE A 229 -4.77 8.45 4.27
CA PHE A 229 -5.84 7.81 5.06
C PHE A 229 -7.22 7.98 4.42
N GLU A 230 -7.28 8.27 3.11
CA GLU A 230 -8.56 8.44 2.44
C GLU A 230 -9.40 7.17 2.55
N GLN A 231 -10.70 7.36 2.81
CA GLN A 231 -11.66 6.28 3.04
C GLN A 231 -11.33 5.34 4.22
N CYS A 232 -10.59 5.78 5.23
CA CYS A 232 -10.54 5.11 6.53
C CYS A 232 -11.87 5.34 7.27
N LYS A 233 -12.94 4.68 6.82
CA LYS A 233 -14.34 4.98 7.22
C LYS A 233 -14.59 4.84 8.72
N SER A 234 -13.85 3.95 9.40
CA SER A 234 -14.00 3.69 10.83
C SER A 234 -13.10 4.56 11.72
N LEU A 235 -12.25 5.41 11.14
CA LEU A 235 -11.31 6.25 11.89
C LEU A 235 -12.08 7.31 12.68
N GLN A 236 -12.04 7.22 14.02
CA GLN A 236 -12.82 8.08 14.90
C GLN A 236 -12.07 9.35 15.33
N SER A 237 -10.77 9.23 15.49
CA SER A 237 -9.92 10.35 15.88
C SER A 237 -8.51 10.20 15.33
N VAL A 238 -7.87 11.33 15.07
CA VAL A 238 -6.45 11.38 14.72
C VAL A 238 -5.80 12.59 15.38
N THR A 239 -4.64 12.37 15.97
CA THR A 239 -3.80 13.47 16.47
C THR A 239 -2.63 13.66 15.51
N ILE A 240 -2.57 14.83 14.88
CA ILE A 240 -1.48 15.21 13.98
C ILE A 240 -0.46 15.99 14.81
N PRO A 241 0.78 15.51 14.94
CA PRO A 241 1.78 16.15 15.81
C PRO A 241 2.33 17.45 15.22
N ASN A 242 2.90 18.31 16.09
CA ASN A 242 3.49 19.58 15.68
C ASN A 242 4.73 19.46 14.78
N SER A 243 5.25 18.28 14.58
CA SER A 243 6.32 17.99 13.60
C SER A 243 5.81 17.99 12.14
N VAL A 244 4.51 17.74 11.94
CA VAL A 244 3.92 17.69 10.59
C VAL A 244 3.77 19.09 10.05
N THR A 245 4.45 19.36 8.95
CA THR A 245 4.41 20.66 8.23
C THR A 245 3.57 20.62 6.97
N SER A 246 3.29 19.42 6.43
CA SER A 246 2.48 19.22 5.24
C SER A 246 1.51 18.05 5.37
N ILE A 247 0.27 18.29 4.94
CA ILE A 247 -0.79 17.30 4.81
C ILE A 247 -1.20 17.32 3.35
N GLY A 248 -1.07 16.20 2.67
CA GLY A 248 -1.38 16.05 1.25
C GLY A 248 -2.86 16.18 0.92
N ASP A 249 -3.16 16.37 -0.35
CA ASP A 249 -4.53 16.49 -0.85
C ASP A 249 -5.30 15.20 -0.56
N GLY A 250 -6.54 15.32 -0.10
CA GLY A 250 -7.40 14.19 0.24
C GLY A 250 -6.92 13.29 1.38
N ALA A 251 -5.90 13.68 2.17
CA ALA A 251 -5.24 12.82 3.14
C ALA A 251 -6.19 12.12 4.12
N PHE A 252 -7.31 12.73 4.51
CA PHE A 252 -8.35 12.19 5.38
C PHE A 252 -9.74 12.26 4.73
N SER A 253 -9.82 12.40 3.40
CA SER A 253 -11.10 12.42 2.68
C SER A 253 -11.90 11.16 2.97
N SER A 254 -13.20 11.30 3.13
CA SER A 254 -14.15 10.20 3.40
C SER A 254 -13.85 9.37 4.66
N CYS A 255 -13.16 9.95 5.65
CA CYS A 255 -13.09 9.42 7.02
C CYS A 255 -14.40 9.70 7.74
N ARG A 256 -15.47 8.98 7.37
CA ARG A 256 -16.85 9.30 7.75
C ARG A 256 -17.12 9.29 9.25
N SER A 257 -16.37 8.48 10.01
CA SER A 257 -16.51 8.38 11.47
C SER A 257 -15.64 9.37 12.24
N LEU A 258 -14.83 10.21 11.57
CA LEU A 258 -13.90 11.13 12.21
C LEU A 258 -14.68 12.24 12.92
N GLN A 259 -14.66 12.21 14.26
CA GLN A 259 -15.40 13.14 15.10
C GLN A 259 -14.61 14.38 15.45
N SER A 260 -13.29 14.23 15.57
CA SER A 260 -12.39 15.33 15.93
C SER A 260 -11.02 15.14 15.31
N VAL A 261 -10.41 16.27 14.97
CA VAL A 261 -9.01 16.33 14.51
C VAL A 261 -8.38 17.63 14.99
N THR A 262 -7.13 17.56 15.42
CA THR A 262 -6.35 18.75 15.76
C THR A 262 -5.34 18.98 14.66
N ILE A 263 -5.44 20.14 13.99
CA ILE A 263 -4.46 20.56 12.98
C ILE A 263 -3.33 21.31 13.74
N PRO A 264 -2.07 20.92 13.59
CA PRO A 264 -0.97 21.54 14.33
C PRO A 264 -0.62 22.93 13.79
N ASN A 265 -0.04 23.79 14.65
CA ASN A 265 0.40 25.14 14.28
C ASN A 265 1.54 25.18 13.23
N SER A 266 2.19 24.06 12.99
CA SER A 266 3.22 23.89 11.94
C SER A 266 2.66 23.88 10.52
N VAL A 267 1.35 23.62 10.38
CA VAL A 267 0.66 23.60 9.08
C VAL A 267 0.31 25.02 8.66
N THR A 268 0.75 25.42 7.47
CA THR A 268 0.51 26.75 6.91
C THR A 268 -0.54 26.79 5.80
N LYS A 269 -0.98 25.63 5.35
CA LYS A 269 -1.96 25.46 4.27
C LYS A 269 -2.76 24.20 4.50
N ILE A 270 -4.08 24.25 4.32
CA ILE A 270 -4.94 23.08 4.20
C ILE A 270 -5.12 22.80 2.71
N GLY A 271 -4.70 21.61 2.25
CA GLY A 271 -4.79 21.19 0.85
C GLY A 271 -6.23 20.95 0.38
N ASN A 272 -6.37 20.51 -0.87
CA ASN A 272 -7.67 20.19 -1.42
C ASN A 272 -8.22 18.91 -0.80
N ARG A 273 -9.52 18.85 -0.54
CA ARG A 273 -10.24 17.64 -0.09
C ARG A 273 -9.71 16.98 1.18
N VAL A 274 -8.86 17.65 1.97
CA VAL A 274 -8.17 17.02 3.11
C VAL A 274 -9.14 16.33 4.06
N PHE A 275 -10.29 16.95 4.35
CA PHE A 275 -11.35 16.43 5.22
C PHE A 275 -12.71 16.32 4.49
N GLU A 276 -12.69 16.22 3.17
CA GLU A 276 -13.92 16.03 2.39
C GLU A 276 -14.69 14.81 2.91
N GLN A 277 -16.03 14.92 3.01
CA GLN A 277 -16.90 13.83 3.48
C GLN A 277 -16.53 13.25 4.88
N CYS A 278 -15.90 14.04 5.76
CA CYS A 278 -15.81 13.71 7.18
C CYS A 278 -17.16 13.96 7.87
N GLU A 279 -18.14 13.11 7.59
CA GLU A 279 -19.55 13.32 7.89
C GLU A 279 -19.83 13.48 9.40
N SER A 280 -18.98 12.90 10.27
CA SER A 280 -19.12 12.96 11.74
C SER A 280 -18.33 14.09 12.40
N LEU A 281 -17.54 14.87 11.65
CA LEU A 281 -16.72 15.96 12.20
C LEU A 281 -17.62 17.06 12.75
N GLN A 282 -17.50 17.36 14.06
CA GLN A 282 -18.38 18.30 14.73
C GLN A 282 -17.82 19.72 14.81
N SER A 283 -16.52 19.84 14.98
CA SER A 283 -15.85 21.14 15.06
C SER A 283 -14.42 21.06 14.53
N ILE A 284 -13.95 22.20 14.05
CA ILE A 284 -12.54 22.33 13.59
C ILE A 284 -11.99 23.72 13.96
N THR A 285 -10.77 23.75 14.44
CA THR A 285 -10.03 24.97 14.66
C THR A 285 -8.90 25.03 13.62
N ILE A 286 -8.94 26.04 12.77
CA ILE A 286 -7.87 26.32 11.79
C ILE A 286 -6.75 27.08 12.52
N PRO A 287 -5.50 26.60 12.48
CA PRO A 287 -4.37 27.27 13.16
C PRO A 287 -4.06 28.67 12.62
N ASN A 288 -3.53 29.53 13.50
CA ASN A 288 -3.23 30.93 13.19
C ASN A 288 -2.16 31.15 12.09
N PHE A 289 -1.44 30.10 11.69
CA PHE A 289 -0.44 30.17 10.62
C PHE A 289 -0.99 29.73 9.25
N VAL A 290 -2.22 29.21 9.21
CA VAL A 290 -2.85 28.82 7.94
C VAL A 290 -3.25 30.07 7.16
N THR A 291 -2.81 30.16 5.92
CA THR A 291 -3.10 31.28 5.02
C THR A 291 -4.12 30.95 3.94
N SER A 292 -4.32 29.66 3.67
CA SER A 292 -5.27 29.20 2.64
C SER A 292 -5.91 27.87 3.00
N ILE A 293 -7.18 27.71 2.57
CA ILE A 293 -7.98 26.50 2.61
C ILE A 293 -8.24 26.08 1.18
N GLY A 294 -7.95 24.84 0.82
CA GLY A 294 -8.08 24.32 -0.55
C GLY A 294 -9.52 24.04 -0.97
N GLU A 295 -9.66 23.67 -2.25
CA GLU A 295 -10.92 23.26 -2.85
C GLU A 295 -11.48 22.04 -2.13
N GLU A 296 -12.80 22.06 -1.85
CA GLU A 296 -13.54 20.97 -1.20
C GLU A 296 -12.96 20.49 0.15
N ALA A 297 -12.09 21.27 0.80
CA ALA A 297 -11.31 20.83 1.96
C ALA A 297 -12.17 20.29 3.11
N PHE A 298 -13.38 20.77 3.33
CA PHE A 298 -14.39 20.33 4.30
C PHE A 298 -15.75 20.06 3.65
N SER A 299 -15.80 19.89 2.34
CA SER A 299 -17.03 19.59 1.62
C SER A 299 -17.74 18.37 2.23
N SER A 300 -19.05 18.45 2.37
CA SER A 300 -19.88 17.37 2.92
C SER A 300 -19.54 16.94 4.36
N CYS A 301 -18.92 17.82 5.16
CA CYS A 301 -18.82 17.66 6.61
C CYS A 301 -20.18 17.98 7.26
N ARG A 302 -21.14 17.07 7.08
CA ARG A 302 -22.56 17.34 7.40
C ARG A 302 -22.85 17.60 8.88
N SER A 303 -22.01 17.07 9.78
CA SER A 303 -22.15 17.28 11.23
C SER A 303 -21.37 18.49 11.74
N LEU A 304 -20.67 19.24 10.86
CA LEU A 304 -19.81 20.35 11.28
C LEU A 304 -20.68 21.52 11.78
N GLN A 305 -20.58 21.76 13.10
CA GLN A 305 -21.36 22.80 13.79
C GLN A 305 -20.57 24.09 13.93
N SER A 306 -19.24 24.01 14.13
CA SER A 306 -18.42 25.19 14.30
C SER A 306 -17.07 25.08 13.59
N VAL A 307 -16.66 26.20 13.01
CA VAL A 307 -15.32 26.35 12.43
C VAL A 307 -14.69 27.66 12.90
N THR A 308 -13.52 27.56 13.53
CA THR A 308 -12.75 28.75 13.89
C THR A 308 -11.75 29.05 12.76
N ILE A 309 -11.97 30.16 12.04
CA ILE A 309 -11.12 30.60 10.93
C ILE A 309 -10.34 31.84 11.36
N PRO A 310 -8.99 31.80 11.46
CA PRO A 310 -8.18 32.93 11.90
C PRO A 310 -8.08 34.02 10.81
N ASN A 311 -7.63 35.21 11.23
CA ASN A 311 -7.44 36.34 10.30
C ASN A 311 -6.31 36.12 9.27
N SER A 312 -5.44 35.13 9.51
CA SER A 312 -4.38 34.75 8.57
C SER A 312 -4.92 34.12 7.29
N VAL A 313 -6.11 33.51 7.33
CA VAL A 313 -6.73 32.90 6.13
C VAL A 313 -7.24 34.02 5.23
N THR A 314 -6.66 34.10 4.04
CA THR A 314 -7.00 35.10 3.00
C THR A 314 -7.57 34.46 1.75
N LYS A 315 -7.51 33.14 1.61
CA LYS A 315 -8.00 32.39 0.45
C LYS A 315 -8.73 31.13 0.89
N ILE A 316 -9.95 30.96 0.37
CA ILE A 316 -10.76 29.76 0.50
C ILE A 316 -11.07 29.24 -0.90
N GLY A 317 -10.79 27.95 -1.16
CA GLY A 317 -11.06 27.28 -2.44
C GLY A 317 -12.55 27.04 -2.66
N ASP A 318 -12.90 26.73 -3.91
CA ASP A 318 -14.27 26.44 -4.31
C ASP A 318 -14.81 25.23 -3.53
N TYR A 319 -16.08 25.30 -3.13
CA TYR A 319 -16.78 24.24 -2.41
C TYR A 319 -16.14 23.81 -1.09
N ALA A 320 -15.21 24.58 -0.51
CA ALA A 320 -14.45 24.21 0.69
C ALA A 320 -15.35 23.81 1.88
N PHE A 321 -16.52 24.41 2.05
CA PHE A 321 -17.52 24.10 3.09
C PHE A 321 -18.89 23.71 2.50
N TRP A 322 -18.93 23.24 1.26
CA TRP A 322 -20.17 22.83 0.60
C TRP A 322 -20.86 21.71 1.38
N LEU A 323 -22.18 21.81 1.55
CA LEU A 323 -23.00 20.91 2.36
C LEU A 323 -22.60 20.84 3.85
N CYS A 324 -21.94 21.84 4.42
CA CYS A 324 -21.77 22.03 5.85
C CYS A 324 -23.02 22.71 6.45
N THR A 325 -24.16 22.07 6.35
CA THR A 325 -25.50 22.68 6.61
C THR A 325 -25.79 23.00 8.07
N HIS A 326 -24.95 22.56 9.01
CA HIS A 326 -25.17 22.73 10.47
C HIS A 326 -24.27 23.78 11.11
N LEU A 327 -23.51 24.56 10.31
CA LEU A 327 -22.64 25.61 10.83
C LEU A 327 -23.42 26.64 11.65
N ASP A 328 -22.90 26.99 12.82
CA ASP A 328 -23.41 28.04 13.68
C ASP A 328 -23.29 29.45 13.05
N GLU A 329 -24.00 30.39 13.62
CA GLU A 329 -24.02 31.77 13.12
C GLU A 329 -22.62 32.41 13.10
N PRO A 330 -21.78 32.32 14.15
CA PRO A 330 -20.43 32.89 14.13
C PRO A 330 -19.56 32.34 12.98
N SER A 331 -19.64 31.05 12.71
CA SER A 331 -18.89 30.39 11.61
C SER A 331 -19.35 30.89 10.26
N ARG A 332 -20.66 31.02 10.04
CA ARG A 332 -21.23 31.55 8.79
C ARG A 332 -20.85 33.01 8.56
N LEU A 333 -20.99 33.87 9.58
CA LEU A 333 -20.59 35.27 9.49
C LEU A 333 -19.11 35.41 9.13
N ARG A 334 -18.24 34.56 9.71
CA ARG A 334 -16.81 34.59 9.37
C ARG A 334 -16.54 34.19 7.93
N LEU A 335 -17.26 33.22 7.36
CA LEU A 335 -17.17 32.83 5.93
C LEU A 335 -17.68 33.96 5.01
N GLU A 336 -18.78 34.61 5.40
CA GLU A 336 -19.31 35.79 4.67
C GLU A 336 -18.33 36.95 4.62
N GLU A 337 -17.63 37.25 5.75
CA GLU A 337 -16.56 38.26 5.78
C GLU A 337 -15.42 37.96 4.80
N LEU A 338 -15.18 36.68 4.52
CA LEU A 338 -14.18 36.20 3.56
C LEU A 338 -14.75 36.09 2.13
N ASN A 339 -15.96 36.62 1.88
CA ASN A 339 -16.69 36.55 0.61
C ASN A 339 -16.92 35.11 0.11
N TYR A 340 -17.08 34.17 1.04
CA TYR A 340 -17.36 32.77 0.73
C TYR A 340 -18.87 32.47 0.92
N TRP A 341 -19.54 32.07 -0.19
CA TRP A 341 -21.01 31.89 -0.25
C TRP A 341 -21.45 30.46 -0.63
N GLN A 342 -20.51 29.55 -0.80
CA GLN A 342 -20.76 28.15 -1.24
C GLN A 342 -20.90 27.21 -0.03
N ILE A 343 -21.98 27.36 0.74
CA ILE A 343 -22.23 26.58 1.97
C ILE A 343 -23.33 25.54 1.74
#